data_ee2569da012f74a3326513e2e0684486
#
_entry.id   ee2569da012f74a3326513e2e0684486
#
_cell.length_a   1.000
_cell.length_b   1.000
_cell.length_c   1.000
_cell.angle_alpha   90.00
_cell.angle_beta   90.00
_cell.angle_gamma   90.00
#
_symmetry.space_group_name_H-M   'P 1'
#
loop_
_entity.id
_entity.type
_entity.pdbx_description
1 polymer ?
#
loop_
_entity_poly.entity_id
_entity_poly.type
_entity_poly.pdbx_seq_one_letter_code
_entity_poly.pdbx_strand_id
1 'polypeptide(L)'
;MSGKELWEAFIMENNFVECHYETWAFGVEADLLAHLVATGEKTATASAYPLYELENEPLPAIGAYSVILDSKDNAVCIIQTKKVTIVPFYEVSAEHAYKEGEGDKSLDFWREVHEKFFTECLNEAGSVSYTHLRAH
;
A
#
# COMPACT_ATOMS: atom_id res chain seq x y z
N MET A 1 -7.25 19.17 3.72
CA MET A 1 -6.28 19.39 2.62
C MET A 1 -6.42 18.29 1.60
N SER A 2 -6.51 18.66 0.34
CA SER A 2 -6.58 17.69 -0.75
C SER A 2 -5.19 17.08 -1.04
N GLY A 3 -5.18 15.96 -1.77
CA GLY A 3 -3.92 15.36 -2.21
C GLY A 3 -3.09 16.31 -3.05
N LYS A 4 -3.75 17.05 -3.95
CA LYS A 4 -3.07 18.04 -4.78
C LYS A 4 -2.44 19.17 -3.96
N GLU A 5 -3.16 19.67 -2.97
CA GLU A 5 -2.65 20.73 -2.10
C GLU A 5 -1.43 20.27 -1.30
N LEU A 6 -1.48 19.07 -0.73
CA LEU A 6 -0.34 18.52 0.01
C LEU A 6 0.86 18.29 -0.92
N TRP A 7 0.63 17.77 -2.11
CA TRP A 7 1.70 17.55 -3.08
C TRP A 7 2.38 18.85 -3.51
N GLU A 8 1.60 19.89 -3.81
CA GLU A 8 2.14 21.20 -4.20
C GLU A 8 2.99 21.81 -3.08
N ALA A 9 2.52 21.71 -1.83
CA ALA A 9 3.28 22.18 -0.69
C ALA A 9 4.61 21.43 -0.52
N PHE A 10 4.58 20.11 -0.73
CA PHE A 10 5.76 19.25 -0.64
C PHE A 10 6.81 19.62 -1.68
N ILE A 11 6.41 19.81 -2.94
CA ILE A 11 7.36 20.19 -3.99
C ILE A 11 7.98 21.55 -3.72
N MET A 12 7.20 22.51 -3.26
CA MET A 12 7.70 23.85 -2.93
C MET A 12 8.70 23.82 -1.78
N GLU A 13 8.38 23.07 -0.70
CA GLU A 13 9.22 22.98 0.48
C GLU A 13 10.57 22.33 0.20
N ASN A 14 10.59 21.36 -0.71
CA ASN A 14 11.79 20.57 -1.02
C ASN A 14 12.48 21.02 -2.30
N ASN A 15 12.01 22.07 -2.95
CA ASN A 15 12.55 22.58 -4.22
C ASN A 15 12.62 21.53 -5.31
N PHE A 16 11.64 20.62 -5.35
CA PHE A 16 11.58 19.59 -6.38
C PHE A 16 11.03 20.15 -7.67
N VAL A 17 11.51 19.60 -8.77
CA VAL A 17 10.87 19.76 -10.08
C VAL A 17 9.61 18.92 -10.05
N GLU A 18 8.51 19.44 -10.58
CA GLU A 18 7.26 18.73 -10.62
C GLU A 18 7.44 17.39 -11.33
N CYS A 19 6.93 16.32 -10.71
CA CYS A 19 6.99 14.96 -11.25
C CYS A 19 5.67 14.25 -11.00
N HIS A 20 5.51 13.08 -11.61
CA HIS A 20 4.30 12.28 -11.46
C HIS A 20 4.14 11.81 -10.01
N TYR A 21 2.92 11.83 -9.52
CA TYR A 21 2.54 11.24 -8.24
C TYR A 21 1.15 10.63 -8.35
N GLU A 22 0.83 9.73 -7.42
CA GLU A 22 -0.48 9.14 -7.32
C GLU A 22 -1.12 9.49 -5.97
N THR A 23 -2.45 9.47 -5.91
CA THR A 23 -3.19 9.63 -4.67
C THR A 23 -4.06 8.40 -4.48
N TRP A 24 -4.04 7.83 -3.27
CA TRP A 24 -4.88 6.68 -2.98
C TRP A 24 -5.08 6.51 -1.47
N ALA A 25 -6.15 5.77 -1.12
CA ALA A 25 -6.43 5.38 0.26
C ALA A 25 -6.37 3.86 0.36
N PHE A 26 -6.03 3.36 1.56
CA PHE A 26 -6.06 1.92 1.79
C PHE A 26 -7.50 1.39 1.64
N GLY A 27 -7.64 0.18 1.09
CA GLY A 27 -8.94 -0.41 0.78
C GLY A 27 -9.72 -0.87 2.00
N VAL A 28 -9.06 -1.08 3.14
CA VAL A 28 -9.67 -1.40 4.44
C VAL A 28 -9.02 -0.54 5.50
N GLU A 29 -9.81 -0.14 6.51
CA GLU A 29 -9.30 0.65 7.63
C GLU A 29 -8.44 1.85 7.19
N ALA A 30 -8.93 2.59 6.21
CA ALA A 30 -8.16 3.67 5.57
C ALA A 30 -7.61 4.68 6.57
N ASP A 31 -8.39 5.08 7.58
CA ASP A 31 -7.95 6.06 8.56
C ASP A 31 -6.86 5.52 9.46
N LEU A 32 -7.01 4.28 9.95
CA LEU A 32 -6.01 3.64 10.81
C LEU A 32 -4.70 3.42 10.06
N LEU A 33 -4.77 2.87 8.85
CA LEU A 33 -3.56 2.57 8.09
C LEU A 33 -2.83 3.84 7.66
N ALA A 34 -3.56 4.89 7.27
CA ALA A 34 -2.96 6.17 6.96
C ALA A 34 -2.24 6.76 8.19
N HIS A 35 -2.84 6.63 9.38
CA HIS A 35 -2.22 7.08 10.62
C HIS A 35 -0.93 6.32 10.93
N LEU A 36 -0.93 4.99 10.75
CA LEU A 36 0.26 4.17 10.98
C LEU A 36 1.41 4.56 10.02
N VAL A 37 1.08 4.88 8.78
CA VAL A 37 2.07 5.37 7.82
C VAL A 37 2.62 6.72 8.27
N ALA A 38 1.74 7.65 8.64
CA ALA A 38 2.15 9.01 9.05
C ALA A 38 3.03 9.02 10.30
N THR A 39 2.81 8.08 11.24
CA THR A 39 3.61 7.97 12.46
C THR A 39 4.89 7.18 12.29
N GLY A 40 5.10 6.56 11.14
CA GLY A 40 6.29 5.76 10.86
C GLY A 40 6.23 4.32 11.37
N GLU A 41 5.10 3.88 11.94
CA GLU A 41 4.93 2.49 12.36
C GLU A 41 4.73 1.54 11.19
N LYS A 42 4.09 2.01 10.13
CA LYS A 42 3.89 1.24 8.91
C LYS A 42 4.83 1.75 7.82
N THR A 43 5.83 0.94 7.50
CA THR A 43 6.85 1.28 6.49
C THR A 43 6.85 0.30 5.31
N ALA A 44 5.91 -0.63 5.28
CA ALA A 44 5.72 -1.57 4.18
C ALA A 44 4.24 -1.82 3.94
N THR A 45 3.91 -2.21 2.73
CA THR A 45 2.55 -2.59 2.37
C THR A 45 2.60 -3.73 1.36
N ALA A 46 1.48 -4.39 1.15
CA ALA A 46 1.35 -5.49 0.22
C ALA A 46 0.07 -5.35 -0.59
N SER A 47 0.11 -5.84 -1.81
CA SER A 47 -1.08 -5.95 -2.66
C SER A 47 -1.04 -7.26 -3.43
N ALA A 48 -2.20 -7.70 -3.90
CA ALA A 48 -2.31 -8.96 -4.63
C ALA A 48 -1.75 -8.80 -6.05
N TYR A 49 -0.65 -9.49 -6.32
CA TYR A 49 0.04 -9.39 -7.60
C TYR A 49 -0.87 -9.64 -8.82
N PRO A 50 -1.75 -10.65 -8.82
CA PRO A 50 -2.61 -10.89 -9.98
C PRO A 50 -3.54 -9.74 -10.34
N LEU A 51 -3.87 -8.85 -9.40
CA LEU A 51 -4.75 -7.71 -9.67
C LEU A 51 -4.13 -6.73 -10.66
N TYR A 52 -2.81 -6.59 -10.68
CA TYR A 52 -2.15 -5.67 -11.62
C TYR A 52 -2.37 -6.11 -13.06
N GLU A 53 -2.30 -7.40 -13.30
CA GLU A 53 -2.57 -7.96 -14.63
C GLU A 53 -4.06 -7.88 -14.98
N LEU A 54 -4.94 -8.27 -14.03
CA LEU A 54 -6.39 -8.26 -14.25
C LEU A 54 -6.93 -6.86 -14.50
N GLU A 55 -6.39 -5.86 -13.83
CA GLU A 55 -6.81 -4.46 -13.96
C GLU A 55 -5.98 -3.68 -14.97
N ASN A 56 -5.02 -4.34 -15.62
CA ASN A 56 -4.13 -3.72 -16.60
C ASN A 56 -3.40 -2.51 -16.03
N GLU A 57 -2.90 -2.62 -14.80
CA GLU A 57 -2.16 -1.57 -14.12
C GLU A 57 -0.69 -1.93 -13.97
N PRO A 58 0.22 -0.96 -14.05
CA PRO A 58 1.64 -1.22 -13.82
C PRO A 58 1.92 -1.50 -12.34
N LEU A 59 2.96 -2.28 -12.07
CA LEU A 59 3.45 -2.48 -10.70
C LEU A 59 3.97 -1.16 -10.13
N PRO A 60 3.99 -1.01 -8.79
CA PRO A 60 4.62 0.15 -8.18
C PRO A 60 6.07 0.29 -8.63
N ALA A 61 6.49 1.51 -8.91
CA ALA A 61 7.85 1.79 -9.36
C ALA A 61 8.71 2.31 -8.23
N ILE A 62 9.97 1.87 -8.18
CA ILE A 62 10.94 2.40 -7.21
C ILE A 62 11.14 3.89 -7.49
N GLY A 63 11.10 4.71 -6.45
CA GLY A 63 11.21 6.15 -6.55
C GLY A 63 9.89 6.89 -6.73
N ALA A 64 8.80 6.18 -7.00
CA ALA A 64 7.48 6.79 -7.19
C ALA A 64 6.93 7.38 -5.89
N TYR A 65 6.26 8.51 -6.01
CA TYR A 65 5.61 9.19 -4.88
C TYR A 65 4.12 8.91 -4.86
N SER A 66 3.57 8.79 -3.65
CA SER A 66 2.14 8.65 -3.43
C SER A 66 1.69 9.55 -2.29
N VAL A 67 0.54 10.19 -2.47
CA VAL A 67 -0.14 10.90 -1.38
C VAL A 67 -1.17 9.94 -0.80
N ILE A 68 -1.06 9.66 0.49
CA ILE A 68 -1.97 8.76 1.19
C ILE A 68 -3.15 9.57 1.70
N LEU A 69 -4.35 9.09 1.39
CA LEU A 69 -5.61 9.72 1.76
C LEU A 69 -6.29 8.93 2.90
N ASP A 70 -7.11 9.62 3.67
CA ASP A 70 -7.99 8.96 4.63
C ASP A 70 -9.32 8.55 3.96
N SER A 71 -10.27 8.06 4.74
CA SER A 71 -11.57 7.60 4.23
C SER A 71 -12.45 8.72 3.66
N LYS A 72 -12.09 9.97 3.91
CA LYS A 72 -12.82 11.16 3.44
C LYS A 72 -12.05 11.91 2.34
N ASP A 73 -11.05 11.25 1.74
CA ASP A 73 -10.19 11.82 0.70
C ASP A 73 -9.35 13.01 1.15
N ASN A 74 -9.13 13.15 2.47
CA ASN A 74 -8.18 14.14 2.99
C ASN A 74 -6.76 13.59 2.91
N ALA A 75 -5.81 14.43 2.52
CA ALA A 75 -4.41 14.05 2.46
C ALA A 75 -3.83 13.91 3.86
N VAL A 76 -3.16 12.79 4.13
CA VAL A 76 -2.55 12.47 5.42
C VAL A 76 -1.04 12.61 5.37
N CYS A 77 -0.40 12.02 4.36
CA CYS A 77 1.07 12.05 4.23
C CYS A 77 1.49 11.73 2.80
N ILE A 78 2.76 11.90 2.53
CA ILE A 78 3.39 11.54 1.25
C ILE A 78 4.42 10.45 1.52
N ILE A 79 4.43 9.41 0.70
CA ILE A 79 5.41 8.35 0.75
C ILE A 79 6.16 8.23 -0.56
N GLN A 80 7.35 7.64 -0.49
CA GLN A 80 8.12 7.28 -1.66
C GLN A 80 8.41 5.79 -1.64
N THR A 81 8.16 5.11 -2.75
CA THR A 81 8.47 3.68 -2.88
C THR A 81 9.97 3.50 -2.99
N LYS A 82 10.57 2.76 -2.06
CA LYS A 82 12.01 2.50 -2.03
C LYS A 82 12.39 1.13 -2.54
N LYS A 83 11.50 0.14 -2.36
CA LYS A 83 11.78 -1.24 -2.72
C LYS A 83 10.47 -1.94 -3.08
N VAL A 84 10.51 -2.74 -4.13
CA VAL A 84 9.38 -3.57 -4.57
C VAL A 84 9.89 -5.00 -4.68
N THR A 85 9.17 -5.93 -4.04
CA THR A 85 9.52 -7.34 -4.05
C THR A 85 8.27 -8.16 -4.38
N ILE A 86 8.40 -9.11 -5.30
CA ILE A 86 7.32 -10.03 -5.65
C ILE A 86 7.66 -11.38 -5.05
N VAL A 87 6.81 -11.86 -4.14
CA VAL A 87 7.02 -13.14 -3.46
C VAL A 87 5.71 -13.90 -3.39
N PRO A 88 5.76 -15.25 -3.36
CA PRO A 88 4.57 -16.04 -3.06
C PRO A 88 4.03 -15.69 -1.67
N PHE A 89 2.70 -15.75 -1.52
CA PHE A 89 2.04 -15.36 -0.27
C PHE A 89 2.65 -16.04 0.96
N TYR A 90 2.89 -17.34 0.89
CA TYR A 90 3.40 -18.11 2.03
C TYR A 90 4.90 -17.91 2.30
N GLU A 91 5.58 -17.16 1.45
CA GLU A 91 7.01 -16.85 1.65
C GLU A 91 7.24 -15.42 2.16
N VAL A 92 6.16 -14.68 2.46
CA VAL A 92 6.28 -13.35 3.08
C VAL A 92 6.91 -13.50 4.45
N SER A 93 7.91 -12.68 4.73
CA SER A 93 8.73 -12.78 5.94
C SER A 93 8.07 -12.15 7.17
N ALA A 94 8.51 -12.60 8.35
CA ALA A 94 8.12 -11.96 9.61
C ALA A 94 8.61 -10.51 9.69
N GLU A 95 9.75 -10.21 9.08
CA GLU A 95 10.26 -8.84 8.99
C GLU A 95 9.32 -7.95 8.20
N HIS A 96 8.81 -8.42 7.07
CA HIS A 96 7.83 -7.67 6.29
C HIS A 96 6.56 -7.41 7.09
N ALA A 97 6.04 -8.45 7.77
CA ALA A 97 4.84 -8.29 8.59
C ALA A 97 5.04 -7.25 9.69
N TYR A 98 6.19 -7.25 10.33
CA TYR A 98 6.53 -6.26 11.34
C TYR A 98 6.55 -4.84 10.77
N LYS A 99 7.11 -4.68 9.58
CA LYS A 99 7.19 -3.38 8.89
C LYS A 99 5.84 -2.86 8.44
N GLU A 100 4.86 -3.74 8.21
CA GLU A 100 3.50 -3.28 7.92
C GLU A 100 2.83 -2.68 9.16
N GLY A 101 3.30 -3.03 10.36
CA GLY A 101 2.93 -2.35 11.59
C GLY A 101 1.52 -2.55 12.08
N GLU A 102 0.77 -3.50 11.52
CA GLU A 102 -0.64 -3.71 11.81
C GLU A 102 -0.84 -4.77 12.90
N GLY A 103 -1.88 -4.57 13.72
CA GLY A 103 -2.23 -5.49 14.79
C GLY A 103 -1.07 -5.65 15.77
N ASP A 104 -0.72 -6.90 16.10
CA ASP A 104 0.41 -7.21 16.97
C ASP A 104 1.75 -7.28 16.23
N LYS A 105 1.75 -6.93 14.95
CA LYS A 105 2.92 -6.93 14.05
C LYS A 105 3.49 -8.31 13.78
N SER A 106 2.76 -9.38 14.11
CA SER A 106 3.21 -10.75 13.88
C SER A 106 2.92 -11.22 12.46
N LEU A 107 3.68 -12.22 12.02
CA LEU A 107 3.44 -12.87 10.73
C LEU A 107 2.11 -13.62 10.73
N ASP A 108 1.71 -14.23 11.84
CA ASP A 108 0.43 -14.95 11.95
C ASP A 108 -0.75 -13.99 11.74
N PHE A 109 -0.72 -12.82 12.39
CA PHE A 109 -1.73 -11.79 12.18
C PHE A 109 -1.75 -11.32 10.73
N TRP A 110 -0.56 -11.05 10.17
CA TRP A 110 -0.43 -10.59 8.79
C TRP A 110 -1.05 -11.59 7.81
N ARG A 111 -0.74 -12.87 7.96
CA ARG A 111 -1.27 -13.92 7.08
C ARG A 111 -2.78 -14.04 7.16
N GLU A 112 -3.32 -14.03 8.36
CA GLU A 112 -4.77 -14.14 8.58
C GLU A 112 -5.53 -13.01 7.91
N VAL A 113 -5.10 -11.78 8.15
CA VAL A 113 -5.77 -10.59 7.62
C VAL A 113 -5.61 -10.50 6.10
N HIS A 114 -4.41 -10.74 5.59
CA HIS A 114 -4.14 -10.59 4.16
C HIS A 114 -4.70 -11.74 3.33
N GLU A 115 -4.76 -12.95 3.86
CA GLU A 115 -5.44 -14.05 3.18
C GLU A 115 -6.90 -13.70 2.92
N LYS A 116 -7.58 -13.19 3.93
CA LYS A 116 -8.97 -12.75 3.79
C LYS A 116 -9.11 -11.59 2.82
N PHE A 117 -8.31 -10.56 2.98
CA PHE A 117 -8.37 -9.35 2.15
C PHE A 117 -8.08 -9.66 0.69
N PHE A 118 -7.01 -10.39 0.42
CA PHE A 118 -6.62 -10.72 -0.95
C PHE A 118 -7.64 -11.65 -1.62
N THR A 119 -8.19 -12.60 -0.87
CA THR A 119 -9.24 -13.47 -1.38
C THR A 119 -10.47 -12.67 -1.81
N GLU A 120 -10.90 -11.73 -0.98
CA GLU A 120 -12.02 -10.85 -1.30
C GLU A 120 -11.74 -10.01 -2.55
N CYS A 121 -10.56 -9.41 -2.63
CA CYS A 121 -10.15 -8.60 -3.78
C CYS A 121 -10.12 -9.40 -5.08
N LEU A 122 -9.59 -10.62 -5.04
CA LEU A 122 -9.52 -11.48 -6.21
C LEU A 122 -10.89 -12.00 -6.64
N ASN A 123 -11.76 -12.31 -5.69
CA ASN A 123 -13.13 -12.70 -5.98
C ASN A 123 -13.89 -11.59 -6.68
N GLU A 124 -13.76 -10.36 -6.21
CA GLU A 124 -14.37 -9.19 -6.84
C GLU A 124 -13.84 -8.95 -8.25
N ALA A 125 -12.57 -9.25 -8.50
CA ALA A 125 -11.94 -9.12 -9.81
C ALA A 125 -12.18 -10.32 -10.74
N GLY A 126 -12.89 -11.35 -10.27
CA GLY A 126 -13.20 -12.54 -11.06
C GLY A 126 -12.16 -13.66 -10.99
N SER A 127 -11.14 -13.53 -10.14
CA SER A 127 -10.18 -14.60 -9.88
C SER A 127 -10.69 -15.49 -8.75
N VAL A 128 -10.34 -16.79 -8.76
CA VAL A 128 -10.94 -17.77 -7.85
C VAL A 128 -9.97 -18.39 -6.85
N SER A 129 -8.69 -18.06 -6.87
CA SER A 129 -7.71 -18.76 -6.03
C SER A 129 -6.70 -17.82 -5.40
N TYR A 130 -6.62 -17.86 -4.07
CA TYR A 130 -5.59 -17.12 -3.33
C TYR A 130 -4.21 -17.80 -3.41
N THR A 131 -4.12 -19.04 -3.88
CA THR A 131 -2.84 -19.74 -4.00
C THR A 131 -1.90 -19.08 -5.01
N HIS A 132 -2.43 -18.23 -5.87
CA HIS A 132 -1.64 -17.46 -6.83
C HIS A 132 -1.27 -16.06 -6.34
N LEU A 133 -1.57 -15.73 -5.08
CA LEU A 133 -1.26 -14.41 -4.50
C LEU A 133 0.24 -14.21 -4.33
N ARG A 134 0.67 -12.97 -4.54
CA ARG A 134 2.02 -12.52 -4.26
C ARG A 134 1.97 -11.17 -3.56
N ALA A 135 2.94 -10.92 -2.67
CA ALA A 135 3.06 -9.65 -1.95
C ALA A 135 4.27 -8.86 -2.46
N HIS A 136 4.18 -7.55 -2.37
CA HIS A 136 5.28 -6.68 -2.73
C HIS A 136 5.24 -5.37 -1.93
#